data_bc70b380524358fc1f7c8e73e512bdeb
#
_entry.id   bc70b380524358fc1f7c8e73e512bdeb
#
_cell.length_a   1.000
_cell.length_b   1.000
_cell.length_c   1.000
_cell.angle_alpha   90.00
_cell.angle_beta   90.00
_cell.angle_gamma   90.00
#
_symmetry.space_group_name_H-M   'P 1'
#
loop_
_entity.id
_entity.type
_entity.pdbx_description
1 polymer ?
#
loop_
_entity_poly.entity_id
_entity_poly.type
_entity_poly.pdbx_seq_one_letter_code
_entity_poly.pdbx_strand_id
1 'polypeptide(L)'
;MDSYLIEKIEQNDINRIVDIYNSNKIFLYRHIGTFSISREFILGEIEKMKKIGFNSSIIKDIKGEIVGLCDFKISDEVYISLLMLDNKLRGNGLGTIIYNQLEKEFKSNNAKRIRIDVVYDYEKNSLGFWKKQGFMSGEKIKLEWNGYKSNAVKMYKAI
;
A
#
# COMPACT_ATOMS: atom_id res chain seq x y z
N MET A 1 12.60 -15.26 13.27
CA MET A 1 12.02 -13.93 13.02
C MET A 1 11.86 -13.76 11.51
N ASP A 2 10.64 -13.69 11.06
CA ASP A 2 10.38 -13.56 9.63
C ASP A 2 10.82 -12.18 9.16
N SER A 3 11.88 -12.13 8.39
CA SER A 3 12.40 -10.92 7.77
C SER A 3 11.88 -10.84 6.34
N TYR A 4 11.28 -9.71 5.99
CA TYR A 4 10.81 -9.43 4.63
C TYR A 4 11.77 -8.46 3.96
N LEU A 5 11.99 -8.66 2.66
CA LEU A 5 12.81 -7.76 1.86
C LEU A 5 11.91 -6.79 1.09
N ILE A 6 12.20 -5.50 1.21
CA ILE A 6 11.52 -4.45 0.46
C ILE A 6 12.47 -4.00 -0.62
N GLU A 7 12.13 -4.27 -1.87
CA GLU A 7 13.00 -4.04 -3.02
C GLU A 7 12.28 -3.22 -4.09
N LYS A 8 13.06 -2.47 -4.84
CA LYS A 8 12.54 -1.73 -6.00
C LYS A 8 11.98 -2.68 -7.05
N ILE A 9 10.86 -2.29 -7.67
CA ILE A 9 10.21 -3.07 -8.73
C ILE A 9 11.11 -3.15 -9.97
N GLU A 10 11.24 -4.35 -10.51
CA GLU A 10 11.93 -4.63 -11.77
C GLU A 10 10.94 -5.17 -12.82
N GLN A 11 11.38 -5.20 -14.09
CA GLN A 11 10.56 -5.64 -15.22
C GLN A 11 9.97 -7.04 -15.02
N ASN A 12 10.74 -7.97 -14.45
CA ASN A 12 10.31 -9.36 -14.23
C ASN A 12 9.25 -9.51 -13.13
N ASP A 13 9.05 -8.49 -12.31
CA ASP A 13 8.10 -8.52 -11.19
C ASP A 13 6.67 -8.18 -11.61
N ILE A 14 6.48 -7.57 -12.78
CA ILE A 14 5.21 -6.98 -13.21
C ILE A 14 4.06 -8.00 -13.25
N ASN A 15 4.30 -9.18 -13.80
CA ASN A 15 3.25 -10.21 -13.87
C ASN A 15 2.76 -10.61 -12.48
N ARG A 16 3.68 -10.77 -11.52
CA ARG A 16 3.31 -11.11 -10.14
C ARG A 16 2.58 -9.96 -9.46
N ILE A 17 2.96 -8.71 -9.74
CA ILE A 17 2.26 -7.53 -9.24
C ILE A 17 0.82 -7.51 -9.74
N VAL A 18 0.59 -7.76 -11.02
CA VAL A 18 -0.76 -7.89 -11.61
C VAL A 18 -1.57 -8.95 -10.86
N ASP A 19 -0.99 -10.12 -10.58
CA ASP A 19 -1.67 -11.18 -9.85
C ASP A 19 -2.08 -10.75 -8.43
N ILE A 20 -1.21 -10.03 -7.73
CA ILE A 20 -1.49 -9.53 -6.38
C ILE A 20 -2.64 -8.52 -6.42
N TYR A 21 -2.60 -7.53 -7.32
CA TYR A 21 -3.71 -6.59 -7.51
C TYR A 21 -5.01 -7.34 -7.78
N ASN A 22 -5.01 -8.26 -8.73
CA ASN A 22 -6.20 -8.99 -9.14
C ASN A 22 -6.71 -9.98 -8.09
N SER A 23 -5.89 -10.36 -7.12
CA SER A 23 -6.33 -11.13 -5.94
C SER A 23 -7.18 -10.29 -4.99
N ASN A 24 -7.08 -8.96 -5.04
CA ASN A 24 -7.76 -8.00 -4.17
C ASN A 24 -8.95 -7.35 -4.88
N LYS A 25 -9.90 -8.13 -5.35
CA LYS A 25 -11.02 -7.69 -6.20
C LYS A 25 -11.90 -6.60 -5.58
N ILE A 26 -12.23 -6.75 -4.31
CA ILE A 26 -13.08 -5.76 -3.60
C ILE A 26 -12.34 -4.43 -3.43
N PHE A 27 -11.06 -4.49 -3.07
CA PHE A 27 -10.21 -3.30 -3.00
C PHE A 27 -10.19 -2.57 -4.36
N LEU A 28 -9.93 -3.29 -5.46
CA LEU A 28 -9.90 -2.72 -6.80
C LEU A 28 -11.22 -2.04 -7.17
N TYR A 29 -12.32 -2.73 -6.93
CA TYR A 29 -13.65 -2.18 -7.23
C TYR A 29 -13.92 -0.89 -6.45
N ARG A 30 -13.55 -0.85 -5.18
CA ARG A 30 -13.79 0.31 -4.30
C ARG A 30 -12.83 1.48 -4.52
N HIS A 31 -11.69 1.25 -5.14
CA HIS A 31 -10.67 2.28 -5.38
C HIS A 31 -10.59 2.71 -6.84
N ILE A 32 -10.86 1.82 -7.79
CA ILE A 32 -10.68 2.06 -9.23
C ILE A 32 -11.98 1.85 -10.02
N GLY A 33 -12.97 1.20 -9.43
CA GLY A 33 -14.26 0.92 -10.07
C GLY A 33 -14.25 -0.31 -10.97
N THR A 34 -13.21 -1.16 -10.90
CA THR A 34 -13.10 -2.40 -11.69
C THR A 34 -12.60 -3.54 -10.80
N PHE A 35 -12.93 -4.78 -11.17
CA PHE A 35 -12.52 -5.97 -10.41
C PHE A 35 -11.17 -6.54 -10.84
N SER A 36 -10.58 -6.01 -11.90
CA SER A 36 -9.29 -6.45 -12.41
C SER A 36 -8.55 -5.31 -13.11
N ILE A 37 -7.23 -5.43 -13.16
CA ILE A 37 -6.36 -4.49 -13.88
C ILE A 37 -5.44 -5.25 -14.84
N SER A 38 -4.96 -4.56 -15.86
CA SER A 38 -4.04 -5.10 -16.85
C SER A 38 -2.58 -4.82 -16.50
N ARG A 39 -1.68 -5.52 -17.20
CA ARG A 39 -0.25 -5.23 -17.16
C ARG A 39 0.05 -3.77 -17.55
N GLU A 40 -0.59 -3.29 -18.61
CA GLU A 40 -0.42 -1.91 -19.11
C GLU A 40 -0.85 -0.88 -18.07
N PHE A 41 -1.94 -1.16 -17.33
CA PHE A 41 -2.38 -0.31 -16.23
C PHE A 41 -1.27 -0.18 -15.17
N ILE A 42 -0.69 -1.29 -14.74
CA ILE A 42 0.38 -1.32 -13.73
C ILE A 42 1.62 -0.57 -14.21
N LEU A 43 2.04 -0.79 -15.44
CA LEU A 43 3.18 -0.06 -16.02
C LEU A 43 2.94 1.45 -16.02
N GLY A 44 1.73 1.88 -16.38
CA GLY A 44 1.32 3.28 -16.32
C GLY A 44 1.33 3.87 -14.90
N GLU A 45 0.85 3.11 -13.92
CA GLU A 45 0.85 3.53 -12.51
C GLU A 45 2.27 3.69 -11.96
N ILE A 46 3.16 2.75 -12.25
CA ILE A 46 4.58 2.81 -11.82
C ILE A 46 5.24 4.08 -12.39
N GLU A 47 5.02 4.40 -13.66
CA GLU A 47 5.54 5.61 -14.28
C GLU A 47 4.99 6.89 -13.64
N LYS A 48 3.68 6.95 -13.37
CA LYS A 48 3.06 8.09 -12.68
C LYS A 48 3.64 8.29 -11.29
N MET A 49 3.76 7.24 -10.51
CA MET A 49 4.29 7.28 -9.14
C MET A 49 5.74 7.74 -9.12
N LYS A 50 6.55 7.24 -10.04
CA LYS A 50 7.95 7.65 -10.19
C LYS A 50 8.08 9.15 -10.48
N LYS A 51 7.25 9.69 -11.38
CA LYS A 51 7.27 11.12 -11.76
C LYS A 51 6.98 12.04 -10.58
N ILE A 52 6.14 11.62 -9.63
CA ILE A 52 5.79 12.42 -8.45
C ILE A 52 6.62 12.06 -7.22
N GLY A 53 7.69 11.26 -7.38
CA GLY A 53 8.70 11.01 -6.37
C GLY A 53 8.39 9.87 -5.41
N PHE A 54 7.44 8.98 -5.74
CA PHE A 54 7.17 7.79 -4.93
C PHE A 54 8.16 6.66 -5.21
N ASN A 55 8.43 5.89 -4.16
CA ASN A 55 9.12 4.61 -4.26
C ASN A 55 8.06 3.51 -4.38
N SER A 56 8.03 2.85 -5.55
CA SER A 56 7.20 1.67 -5.76
C SER A 56 8.04 0.43 -5.53
N SER A 57 7.66 -0.39 -4.57
CA SER A 57 8.46 -1.51 -4.08
C SER A 57 7.65 -2.80 -4.02
N ILE A 58 8.34 -3.91 -4.17
CA ILE A 58 7.82 -5.25 -3.88
C ILE A 58 8.27 -5.68 -2.50
N ILE A 59 7.51 -6.58 -1.90
CA ILE A 59 7.79 -7.19 -0.61
C ILE A 59 7.99 -8.69 -0.85
N LYS A 60 9.17 -9.20 -0.51
CA LYS A 60 9.52 -10.61 -0.64
C LYS A 60 9.65 -11.28 0.71
N ASP A 61 9.26 -12.53 0.78
CA ASP A 61 9.53 -13.40 1.93
C ASP A 61 10.96 -13.96 1.89
N ILE A 62 11.32 -14.76 2.89
CA ILE A 62 12.65 -15.38 2.99
C ILE A 62 12.96 -16.37 1.87
N LYS A 63 11.94 -16.85 1.14
CA LYS A 63 12.12 -17.72 -0.02
C LYS A 63 12.30 -16.95 -1.33
N GLY A 64 12.21 -15.62 -1.27
CA GLY A 64 12.26 -14.75 -2.44
C GLY A 64 10.94 -14.61 -3.18
N GLU A 65 9.84 -15.14 -2.62
CA GLU A 65 8.50 -15.01 -3.21
C GLU A 65 7.93 -13.62 -2.96
N ILE A 66 7.37 -12.99 -3.99
CA ILE A 66 6.69 -11.70 -3.84
C ILE A 66 5.34 -11.93 -3.16
N VAL A 67 5.19 -11.37 -1.97
CA VAL A 67 3.99 -11.51 -1.13
C VAL A 67 3.13 -10.25 -1.10
N GLY A 68 3.67 -9.12 -1.54
CA GLY A 68 2.98 -7.84 -1.55
C GLY A 68 3.74 -6.73 -2.22
N LEU A 69 3.19 -5.53 -2.15
CA LEU A 69 3.77 -4.31 -2.68
C LEU A 69 3.44 -3.12 -1.80
N CYS A 70 4.26 -2.08 -1.95
CA CYS A 70 4.17 -0.88 -1.16
C CYS A 70 4.62 0.33 -1.99
N ASP A 71 3.81 1.38 -1.99
CA ASP A 71 4.15 2.67 -2.59
C ASP A 71 4.20 3.73 -1.49
N PHE A 72 5.34 4.40 -1.36
CA PHE A 72 5.50 5.44 -0.35
C PHE A 72 6.46 6.54 -0.82
N LYS A 73 6.32 7.70 -0.20
CA LYS A 73 7.21 8.84 -0.40
C LYS A 73 7.74 9.28 0.95
N ILE A 74 9.06 9.32 1.09
CA ILE A 74 9.73 9.73 2.33
C ILE A 74 10.06 11.22 2.26
N SER A 75 9.59 11.95 3.25
CA SER A 75 9.95 13.33 3.58
C SER A 75 9.81 13.47 5.11
N ASP A 76 9.68 14.68 5.67
CA ASP A 76 9.37 14.86 7.08
C ASP A 76 8.08 14.12 7.48
N GLU A 77 7.13 14.07 6.55
CA GLU A 77 5.96 13.20 6.61
C GLU A 77 6.10 12.12 5.54
N VAL A 78 6.05 10.86 5.95
CA VAL A 78 5.96 9.74 5.00
C VAL A 78 4.51 9.59 4.55
N TYR A 79 4.28 9.55 3.25
CA TYR A 79 2.98 9.20 2.70
C TYR A 79 3.04 7.78 2.13
N ILE A 80 2.32 6.85 2.77
CA ILE A 80 2.09 5.51 2.22
C ILE A 80 0.81 5.59 1.38
N SER A 81 0.95 5.53 0.07
CA SER A 81 -0.20 5.55 -0.84
C SER A 81 -0.79 4.16 -1.08
N LEU A 82 0.00 3.10 -0.87
CA LEU A 82 -0.43 1.72 -1.03
C LEU A 82 0.41 0.80 -0.15
N LEU A 83 -0.25 -0.09 0.57
CA LEU A 83 0.33 -1.30 1.16
C LEU A 83 -0.65 -2.44 0.86
N MET A 84 -0.26 -3.35 -0.01
CA MET A 84 -1.13 -4.42 -0.50
C MET A 84 -0.40 -5.76 -0.41
N LEU A 85 -1.07 -6.74 0.16
CA LEU A 85 -0.61 -8.13 0.19
C LEU A 85 -1.43 -9.00 -0.75
N ASP A 86 -0.87 -10.12 -1.18
CA ASP A 86 -1.66 -11.16 -1.84
C ASP A 86 -2.83 -11.53 -0.92
N ASN A 87 -4.03 -11.51 -1.49
CA ASN A 87 -5.26 -11.73 -0.72
C ASN A 87 -5.30 -13.08 0.01
N LYS A 88 -4.59 -14.11 -0.51
CA LYS A 88 -4.45 -15.42 0.15
C LYS A 88 -3.75 -15.36 1.49
N LEU A 89 -2.94 -14.33 1.73
CA LEU A 89 -2.12 -14.18 2.93
C LEU A 89 -2.80 -13.35 4.01
N ARG A 90 -4.03 -12.91 3.78
CA ARG A 90 -4.80 -12.11 4.76
C ARG A 90 -5.13 -12.92 6.01
N GLY A 91 -5.23 -12.20 7.15
CA GLY A 91 -5.67 -12.80 8.42
C GLY A 91 -4.57 -13.50 9.21
N ASN A 92 -3.33 -13.50 8.75
CA ASN A 92 -2.20 -14.19 9.41
C ASN A 92 -1.24 -13.22 10.14
N GLY A 93 -1.61 -11.97 10.33
CA GLY A 93 -0.78 -10.97 10.99
C GLY A 93 0.39 -10.43 10.13
N LEU A 94 0.52 -10.88 8.90
CA LEU A 94 1.60 -10.50 8.01
C LEU A 94 1.65 -8.99 7.76
N GLY A 95 0.51 -8.34 7.57
CA GLY A 95 0.42 -6.89 7.37
C GLY A 95 1.05 -6.11 8.54
N THR A 96 0.82 -6.55 9.76
CA THR A 96 1.42 -5.92 10.96
C THR A 96 2.93 -6.11 10.99
N ILE A 97 3.43 -7.30 10.67
CA ILE A 97 4.88 -7.57 10.63
C ILE A 97 5.56 -6.67 9.60
N ILE A 98 5.02 -6.60 8.39
CA ILE A 98 5.57 -5.76 7.30
C ILE A 98 5.48 -4.27 7.66
N TYR A 99 4.35 -3.82 8.18
CA TYR A 99 4.19 -2.42 8.58
C TYR A 99 5.20 -2.03 9.67
N ASN A 100 5.42 -2.87 10.66
CA ASN A 100 6.42 -2.59 11.71
C ASN A 100 7.83 -2.49 11.15
N GLN A 101 8.16 -3.27 10.14
CA GLN A 101 9.45 -3.18 9.44
C GLN A 101 9.57 -1.87 8.65
N LEU A 102 8.53 -1.47 7.92
CA LEU A 102 8.48 -0.18 7.23
C LEU A 102 8.61 1.00 8.20
N GLU A 103 7.91 0.96 9.31
CA GLU A 103 7.99 2.03 10.32
C GLU A 103 9.40 2.22 10.87
N LYS A 104 10.12 1.12 11.13
CA LYS A 104 11.53 1.17 11.54
C LYS A 104 12.41 1.83 10.47
N GLU A 105 12.19 1.49 9.21
CA GLU A 105 12.90 2.10 8.09
C GLU A 105 12.62 3.60 8.00
N PHE A 106 11.36 4.01 8.12
CA PHE A 106 10.99 5.42 8.10
C PHE A 106 11.63 6.21 9.25
N LYS A 107 11.64 5.64 10.45
CA LYS A 107 12.32 6.24 11.61
C LYS A 107 13.83 6.40 11.38
N SER A 108 14.47 5.41 10.78
CA SER A 108 15.91 5.50 10.45
C SER A 108 16.22 6.56 9.40
N ASN A 109 15.24 6.96 8.61
CA ASN A 109 15.32 8.08 7.65
C ASN A 109 14.83 9.42 8.23
N ASN A 110 14.74 9.52 9.58
CA ASN A 110 14.35 10.73 10.31
C ASN A 110 12.92 11.23 10.04
N ALA A 111 12.04 10.37 9.55
CA ALA A 111 10.63 10.71 9.41
C ALA A 111 9.98 10.95 10.79
N LYS A 112 9.08 11.92 10.88
CA LYS A 112 8.40 12.31 12.11
C LYS A 112 6.96 11.87 12.18
N ARG A 113 6.36 11.62 11.03
CA ARG A 113 4.95 11.29 10.92
C ARG A 113 4.71 10.45 9.68
N ILE A 114 3.75 9.53 9.77
CA ILE A 114 3.24 8.76 8.64
C ILE A 114 1.80 9.18 8.38
N ARG A 115 1.46 9.38 7.12
CA ARG A 115 0.10 9.60 6.62
C ARG A 115 -0.30 8.46 5.71
N ILE A 116 -1.57 8.08 5.82
CA ILE A 116 -2.28 7.21 4.88
C ILE A 116 -3.65 7.80 4.60
N ASP A 117 -4.22 7.49 3.44
CA ASP A 117 -5.59 7.85 3.10
C ASP A 117 -6.37 6.56 2.88
N VAL A 118 -7.44 6.35 3.66
CA VAL A 118 -8.15 5.07 3.72
C VAL A 118 -9.58 5.26 3.22
N VAL A 119 -9.94 4.54 2.17
CA VAL A 119 -11.34 4.45 1.72
C VAL A 119 -12.14 3.71 2.77
N TYR A 120 -13.19 4.33 3.29
CA TYR A 120 -13.90 3.84 4.49
C TYR A 120 -15.32 3.35 4.24
N ASP A 121 -15.92 3.65 3.12
CA ASP A 121 -17.35 3.44 2.85
C ASP A 121 -17.68 2.04 2.31
N TYR A 122 -16.96 1.02 2.77
CA TYR A 122 -17.28 -0.37 2.50
C TYR A 122 -16.88 -1.27 3.67
N GLU A 123 -17.53 -2.43 3.78
CA GLU A 123 -17.41 -3.31 4.96
C GLU A 123 -15.98 -3.80 5.21
N LYS A 124 -15.27 -4.23 4.16
CA LYS A 124 -13.92 -4.80 4.27
C LYS A 124 -12.81 -3.75 4.14
N ASN A 125 -13.05 -2.52 4.57
CA ASN A 125 -12.03 -1.48 4.57
C ASN A 125 -10.90 -1.76 5.58
N SER A 126 -9.80 -1.06 5.45
CA SER A 126 -8.61 -1.25 6.29
C SER A 126 -8.51 -0.31 7.50
N LEU A 127 -9.57 0.43 7.84
CA LEU A 127 -9.56 1.35 9.00
C LEU A 127 -9.16 0.66 10.29
N GLY A 128 -9.74 -0.50 10.57
CA GLY A 128 -9.42 -1.28 11.78
C GLY A 128 -7.97 -1.71 11.85
N PHE A 129 -7.40 -2.12 10.73
CA PHE A 129 -5.98 -2.45 10.63
C PHE A 129 -5.10 -1.26 11.02
N TRP A 130 -5.33 -0.10 10.40
CA TRP A 130 -4.52 1.09 10.65
C TRP A 130 -4.69 1.65 12.06
N LYS A 131 -5.89 1.60 12.62
CA LYS A 131 -6.13 1.95 14.03
C LYS A 131 -5.31 1.08 14.98
N LYS A 132 -5.25 -0.23 14.73
CA LYS A 132 -4.41 -1.16 15.50
C LYS A 132 -2.92 -0.84 15.39
N GLN A 133 -2.47 -0.27 14.28
CA GLN A 133 -1.09 0.20 14.12
C GLN A 133 -0.82 1.54 14.82
N GLY A 134 -1.83 2.16 15.42
CA GLY A 134 -1.70 3.41 16.15
C GLY A 134 -2.02 4.67 15.35
N PHE A 135 -2.62 4.53 14.17
CA PHE A 135 -3.07 5.67 13.37
C PHE A 135 -4.37 6.27 13.93
N MET A 136 -4.47 7.59 13.85
CA MET A 136 -5.64 8.36 14.23
C MET A 136 -6.29 8.98 13.00
N SER A 137 -7.62 8.96 12.95
CA SER A 137 -8.39 9.56 11.86
C SER A 137 -8.39 11.08 11.93
N GLY A 138 -8.15 11.72 10.80
CA GLY A 138 -8.24 13.16 10.59
C GLY A 138 -9.45 13.51 9.71
N GLU A 139 -9.24 14.45 8.77
CA GLU A 139 -10.30 14.93 7.89
C GLU A 139 -10.73 13.91 6.82
N LYS A 140 -12.00 13.97 6.46
CA LYS A 140 -12.57 13.22 5.33
C LYS A 140 -12.23 13.92 4.02
N ILE A 141 -11.90 13.14 3.00
CA ILE A 141 -11.52 13.61 1.68
C ILE A 141 -12.16 12.76 0.59
N LYS A 142 -12.10 13.25 -0.65
CA LYS A 142 -12.37 12.45 -1.85
C LYS A 142 -11.04 12.03 -2.46
N LEU A 143 -10.86 10.74 -2.69
CA LEU A 143 -9.75 10.21 -3.48
C LEU A 143 -10.24 10.00 -4.92
N GLU A 144 -9.35 10.26 -5.87
CA GLU A 144 -9.57 9.94 -7.27
C GLU A 144 -8.43 9.08 -7.78
N TRP A 145 -8.77 7.91 -8.30
CA TRP A 145 -7.81 7.01 -8.91
C TRP A 145 -8.37 6.53 -10.26
N ASN A 146 -7.62 6.84 -11.34
CA ASN A 146 -8.02 6.52 -12.69
C ASN A 146 -9.46 6.99 -13.04
N GLY A 147 -9.80 8.21 -12.61
CA GLY A 147 -11.13 8.81 -12.82
C GLY A 147 -12.24 8.33 -11.88
N TYR A 148 -11.99 7.32 -11.06
CA TYR A 148 -12.93 6.82 -10.07
C TYR A 148 -12.75 7.55 -8.73
N LYS A 149 -13.86 8.06 -8.19
CA LYS A 149 -13.85 8.81 -6.91
C LYS A 149 -14.34 7.95 -5.76
N SER A 150 -13.63 8.03 -4.63
CA SER A 150 -13.93 7.28 -3.41
C SER A 150 -13.92 8.19 -2.20
N ASN A 151 -14.75 7.84 -1.19
CA ASN A 151 -14.75 8.52 0.09
C ASN A 151 -13.63 7.96 0.97
N ALA A 152 -12.74 8.83 1.43
CA ALA A 152 -11.61 8.44 2.24
C ALA A 152 -11.44 9.33 3.47
N VAL A 153 -10.66 8.85 4.42
CA VAL A 153 -10.24 9.60 5.59
C VAL A 153 -8.71 9.60 5.64
N LYS A 154 -8.14 10.77 5.90
CA LYS A 154 -6.70 10.86 6.20
C LYS A 154 -6.45 10.30 7.59
N MET A 155 -5.43 9.47 7.72
CA MET A 155 -5.00 8.96 8.99
C MET A 155 -3.53 9.26 9.20
N TYR A 156 -3.17 9.56 10.45
CA TYR A 156 -1.81 9.97 10.82
C TYR A 156 -1.30 9.19 12.01
N LYS A 157 0.01 8.98 12.03
CA LYS A 157 0.73 8.45 13.18
C LYS A 157 2.06 9.20 13.37
N ALA A 158 2.27 9.76 14.55
CA ALA A 158 3.60 10.29 14.94
C ALA A 158 4.56 9.13 15.23
N ILE A 159 5.79 9.21 14.75
CA ILE A 159 6.79 8.15 14.92
C ILE A 159 8.12 8.69 15.44
#